data_32d3710a46646c179b992be6772495fb
#
_entry.id   32d3710a46646c179b992be6772495fb
#
_cell.length_a   1.000
_cell.length_b   1.000
_cell.length_c   1.000
_cell.angle_alpha   90.00
_cell.angle_beta   90.00
_cell.angle_gamma   90.00
#
_symmetry.space_group_name_H-M   'P 1'
#
loop_
_entity.id
_entity.type
_entity.pdbx_description
1 polymer ?
#
loop_
_entity_poly.entity_id
_entity_poly.type
_entity_poly.pdbx_seq_one_letter_code
_entity_poly.pdbx_strand_id
1 'polypeptide(L)'
;MIWNSETLSKALGITISNSINCNEVQFNSKDVKHGDLFIALKGNGDGHDYVLDAIDKGASVVIVSKHIDIVDKNKMILVDNCFEALQKMALYKRGSSKAKFIAITGSVGKTSTKGALKTLLTETSYKSLDLFYNEANKKEFEGNTEGSTVVYKKILEDAGTGLMYKLPLKVNYIRGIVFASRGNFNNHLGLLINLASMPDYTEYAIFELGMNHKGEIRELVQILKPNIAMITNISEAHLEFFNSLEDIAEAKCEIFESFSKNDIAIINADTNCYNKILSILKNLSIDKIYNFGASHNTSAELTLYVNLGKQVHLKYKINNKPLEITIPFIPRHFAENYIGVLLIIDILGKNLDIAVNHLANITPTRGRGEIINIQNCCIICDYYNASPQSMKAALEYLKQVPAENKTAIIGDMLELGQNSEALHKELVPYILDADCSKVFLVGRNTKYIYDLLPSKIAKKFFKNVDELIPNITDLFKNNELILIKGSRGIKLDKIVDYYK
;
A
#
# COMPACT_ATOMS: atom_id res chain seq x y z
N MET A 1 15.49 16.56 0.77
CA MET A 1 16.57 16.10 1.68
C MET A 1 15.93 15.45 2.90
N ILE A 2 16.36 14.23 3.25
CA ILE A 2 15.80 13.47 4.40
C ILE A 2 16.86 13.37 5.51
N TRP A 3 18.13 13.25 5.15
CA TRP A 3 19.24 13.17 6.08
C TRP A 3 20.35 14.16 5.74
N ASN A 4 20.99 14.70 6.76
CA ASN A 4 22.23 15.47 6.69
C ASN A 4 23.25 14.95 7.70
N SER A 5 24.49 15.47 7.68
CA SER A 5 25.55 15.02 8.57
C SER A 5 25.17 15.11 10.05
N GLU A 6 24.48 16.18 10.45
CA GLU A 6 24.06 16.40 11.84
C GLU A 6 23.02 15.36 12.29
N THR A 7 21.96 15.15 11.49
CA THR A 7 20.90 14.21 11.83
C THR A 7 21.36 12.76 11.80
N LEU A 8 22.25 12.40 10.84
CA LEU A 8 22.91 11.08 10.82
C LEU A 8 23.82 10.88 12.01
N SER A 9 24.64 11.88 12.40
CA SER A 9 25.49 11.80 13.58
C SER A 9 24.65 11.55 14.85
N LYS A 10 23.57 12.30 15.02
CA LYS A 10 22.65 12.14 16.15
C LYS A 10 21.99 10.76 16.16
N ALA A 11 21.51 10.29 15.00
CA ALA A 11 20.82 9.00 14.89
C ALA A 11 21.76 7.82 15.16
N LEU A 12 22.98 7.86 14.60
CA LEU A 12 23.95 6.76 14.69
C LEU A 12 24.78 6.80 15.97
N GLY A 13 24.86 7.96 16.64
CA GLY A 13 25.72 8.16 17.80
C GLY A 13 27.22 8.23 17.46
N ILE A 14 27.55 8.71 16.25
CA ILE A 14 28.93 8.86 15.74
C ILE A 14 29.14 10.26 15.20
N THR A 15 30.41 10.70 15.12
CA THR A 15 30.75 11.98 14.51
C THR A 15 30.95 11.83 13.03
N ILE A 16 30.20 12.57 12.22
CA ILE A 16 30.33 12.64 10.75
C ILE A 16 30.81 14.04 10.41
N SER A 17 32.08 14.15 10.02
CA SER A 17 32.74 15.43 9.76
C SER A 17 32.47 15.99 8.35
N ASN A 18 32.12 15.12 7.41
CA ASN A 18 31.89 15.50 6.03
C ASN A 18 30.48 16.07 5.83
N SER A 19 30.34 17.03 4.91
CA SER A 19 29.02 17.54 4.53
C SER A 19 28.27 16.49 3.71
N ILE A 20 27.28 15.86 4.32
CA ILE A 20 26.42 14.84 3.69
C ILE A 20 25.01 15.40 3.62
N ASN A 21 24.38 15.19 2.47
CA ASN A 21 22.97 15.45 2.23
C ASN A 21 22.39 14.29 1.43
N CYS A 22 21.39 13.60 2.00
CA CYS A 22 20.80 12.43 1.36
C CYS A 22 19.28 12.58 1.19
N ASN A 23 18.79 11.93 0.15
CA ASN A 23 17.37 11.79 -0.11
C ASN A 23 16.83 10.53 0.58
N GLU A 24 16.44 9.52 -0.17
CA GLU A 24 15.85 8.29 0.37
C GLU A 24 16.90 7.28 0.79
N VAL A 25 16.49 6.36 1.69
CA VAL A 25 17.33 5.23 2.11
C VAL A 25 17.01 4.03 1.22
N GLN A 26 18.05 3.46 0.59
CA GLN A 26 17.95 2.28 -0.26
C GLN A 26 18.86 1.15 0.26
N PHE A 27 18.41 -0.08 0.11
CA PHE A 27 19.22 -1.28 0.42
C PHE A 27 19.41 -2.19 -0.80
N ASN A 28 18.70 -1.91 -1.91
CA ASN A 28 18.89 -2.54 -3.20
C ASN A 28 19.52 -1.53 -4.14
N SER A 29 20.72 -1.81 -4.63
CA SER A 29 21.46 -0.92 -5.51
C SER A 29 20.73 -0.60 -6.83
N LYS A 30 19.80 -1.48 -7.27
CA LYS A 30 19.00 -1.25 -8.47
C LYS A 30 18.01 -0.09 -8.32
N ASP A 31 17.60 0.19 -7.09
CA ASP A 31 16.60 1.23 -6.76
C ASP A 31 17.25 2.57 -6.40
N VAL A 32 18.59 2.63 -6.29
CA VAL A 32 19.35 3.84 -5.96
C VAL A 32 19.18 4.89 -7.06
N LYS A 33 18.89 6.11 -6.62
CA LYS A 33 18.87 7.33 -7.44
C LYS A 33 19.92 8.30 -6.96
N HIS A 34 20.23 9.28 -7.82
CA HIS A 34 21.17 10.35 -7.46
C HIS A 34 20.74 11.05 -6.17
N GLY A 35 21.66 11.13 -5.21
CA GLY A 35 21.40 11.75 -3.92
C GLY A 35 20.89 10.82 -2.82
N ASP A 36 20.63 9.53 -3.10
CA ASP A 36 20.17 8.58 -2.08
C ASP A 36 21.29 8.14 -1.14
N LEU A 37 20.89 7.62 0.02
CA LEU A 37 21.73 6.89 0.96
C LEU A 37 21.56 5.39 0.69
N PHE A 38 22.67 4.69 0.44
CA PHE A 38 22.67 3.23 0.34
C PHE A 38 23.14 2.59 1.63
N ILE A 39 22.44 1.58 2.13
CA ILE A 39 22.85 0.81 3.30
C ILE A 39 23.09 -0.67 2.93
N ALA A 40 24.27 -1.16 3.22
CA ALA A 40 24.71 -2.51 2.85
C ALA A 40 24.21 -3.55 3.83
N LEU A 41 22.97 -4.02 3.64
CA LEU A 41 22.35 -5.06 4.50
C LEU A 41 22.76 -6.45 4.03
N LYS A 42 22.85 -7.40 4.98
CA LYS A 42 22.96 -8.83 4.71
C LYS A 42 21.57 -9.46 4.64
N GLY A 43 21.34 -10.24 3.60
CA GLY A 43 20.11 -11.00 3.37
C GLY A 43 20.44 -12.30 2.64
N ASN A 44 19.75 -12.59 1.53
CA ASN A 44 20.11 -13.72 0.64
C ASN A 44 21.48 -13.53 -0.07
N GLY A 45 22.07 -12.34 0.04
CA GLY A 45 23.39 -11.96 -0.41
C GLY A 45 23.98 -10.92 0.54
N ASP A 46 25.24 -10.52 0.32
CA ASP A 46 25.90 -9.45 1.08
C ASP A 46 25.72 -8.10 0.33
N GLY A 47 25.01 -7.16 0.92
CA GLY A 47 24.80 -5.83 0.37
C GLY A 47 26.10 -5.06 0.09
N HIS A 48 27.20 -5.45 0.75
CA HIS A 48 28.50 -4.84 0.53
C HIS A 48 29.05 -5.11 -0.90
N ASP A 49 28.63 -6.19 -1.54
CA ASP A 49 29.04 -6.53 -2.91
C ASP A 49 28.43 -5.54 -3.94
N TYR A 50 27.42 -4.78 -3.55
CA TYR A 50 26.72 -3.82 -4.41
C TYR A 50 27.02 -2.35 -4.11
N VAL A 51 28.00 -2.07 -3.22
CA VAL A 51 28.35 -0.69 -2.82
C VAL A 51 28.86 0.13 -4.01
N LEU A 52 29.71 -0.45 -4.84
CA LEU A 52 30.22 0.24 -6.03
C LEU A 52 29.09 0.55 -7.02
N ASP A 53 28.20 -0.41 -7.29
CA ASP A 53 27.02 -0.20 -8.15
C ASP A 53 26.11 0.92 -7.61
N ALA A 54 25.93 1.00 -6.28
CA ALA A 54 25.16 2.07 -5.67
C ALA A 54 25.82 3.45 -5.83
N ILE A 55 27.16 3.52 -5.70
CA ILE A 55 27.91 4.76 -5.90
C ILE A 55 27.85 5.20 -7.37
N ASP A 56 28.02 4.28 -8.31
CA ASP A 56 27.97 4.55 -9.76
C ASP A 56 26.57 5.08 -10.17
N LYS A 57 25.51 4.65 -9.49
CA LYS A 57 24.14 5.16 -9.67
C LYS A 57 23.86 6.47 -8.96
N GLY A 58 24.86 7.03 -8.26
CA GLY A 58 24.78 8.36 -7.68
C GLY A 58 24.39 8.40 -6.20
N ALA A 59 24.60 7.32 -5.44
CA ALA A 59 24.47 7.40 -3.99
C ALA A 59 25.35 8.51 -3.42
N SER A 60 24.75 9.38 -2.58
CA SER A 60 25.50 10.45 -1.89
C SER A 60 26.39 9.89 -0.80
N VAL A 61 25.95 8.83 -0.13
CA VAL A 61 26.66 8.16 0.94
C VAL A 61 26.27 6.69 1.03
N VAL A 62 27.19 5.85 1.48
CA VAL A 62 26.98 4.44 1.76
C VAL A 62 27.28 4.15 3.22
N ILE A 63 26.39 3.38 3.87
CA ILE A 63 26.60 2.83 5.22
C ILE A 63 27.03 1.37 5.10
N VAL A 64 28.21 1.05 5.64
CA VAL A 64 28.83 -0.27 5.53
C VAL A 64 29.33 -0.74 6.89
N SER A 65 29.45 -2.06 7.09
CA SER A 65 30.03 -2.65 8.31
C SER A 65 31.42 -3.28 8.11
N LYS A 66 31.99 -3.12 6.92
CA LYS A 66 33.38 -3.45 6.61
C LYS A 66 33.94 -2.42 5.65
N HIS A 67 35.24 -2.21 5.69
CA HIS A 67 35.89 -1.27 4.79
C HIS A 67 35.75 -1.74 3.33
N ILE A 68 35.33 -0.81 2.45
CA ILE A 68 35.24 -1.03 1.01
C ILE A 68 36.18 -0.02 0.33
N ASP A 69 36.97 -0.48 -0.62
CA ASP A 69 37.83 0.41 -1.38
C ASP A 69 37.04 1.20 -2.41
N ILE A 70 36.73 2.43 -2.06
CA ILE A 70 35.99 3.39 -2.90
C ILE A 70 36.86 4.62 -3.16
N VAL A 71 36.68 5.25 -4.33
CA VAL A 71 37.46 6.43 -4.76
C VAL A 71 37.29 7.60 -3.79
N ASP A 72 36.04 7.93 -3.42
CA ASP A 72 35.74 9.02 -2.49
C ASP A 72 35.38 8.47 -1.12
N LYS A 73 36.37 8.36 -0.24
CA LYS A 73 36.19 7.86 1.14
C LYS A 73 35.21 8.69 1.98
N ASN A 74 34.96 9.96 1.58
CA ASN A 74 33.99 10.83 2.26
C ASN A 74 32.54 10.36 2.09
N LYS A 75 32.27 9.51 1.10
CA LYS A 75 30.96 8.90 0.87
C LYS A 75 30.70 7.66 1.72
N MET A 76 31.65 7.20 2.55
CA MET A 76 31.52 5.99 3.33
C MET A 76 31.37 6.30 4.82
N ILE A 77 30.31 5.75 5.40
CA ILE A 77 30.10 5.72 6.85
C ILE A 77 30.30 4.26 7.31
N LEU A 78 31.32 4.04 8.14
CA LEU A 78 31.58 2.74 8.74
C LEU A 78 30.84 2.63 10.06
N VAL A 79 30.12 1.52 10.24
CA VAL A 79 29.36 1.17 11.45
C VAL A 79 29.63 -0.28 11.84
N ASP A 80 29.39 -0.66 13.08
CA ASP A 80 29.60 -2.04 13.53
C ASP A 80 28.60 -3.01 12.88
N ASN A 81 27.35 -2.57 12.70
CA ASN A 81 26.27 -3.36 12.12
C ASN A 81 25.30 -2.47 11.34
N CYS A 82 25.16 -2.73 10.04
CA CYS A 82 24.28 -1.95 9.15
C CYS A 82 22.79 -2.08 9.55
N PHE A 83 22.34 -3.24 10.00
CA PHE A 83 20.94 -3.41 10.40
C PHE A 83 20.62 -2.59 11.67
N GLU A 84 21.51 -2.61 12.67
CA GLU A 84 21.38 -1.78 13.87
C GLU A 84 21.46 -0.27 13.53
N ALA A 85 22.31 0.11 12.59
CA ALA A 85 22.37 1.48 12.09
C ALA A 85 21.02 1.91 11.48
N LEU A 86 20.43 1.07 10.63
CA LEU A 86 19.09 1.30 10.07
C LEU A 86 18.02 1.43 11.16
N GLN A 87 18.07 0.56 12.17
CA GLN A 87 17.14 0.60 13.29
C GLN A 87 17.28 1.91 14.09
N LYS A 88 18.49 2.35 14.39
CA LYS A 88 18.75 3.64 15.04
C LYS A 88 18.21 4.80 14.21
N MET A 89 18.45 4.81 12.90
CA MET A 89 17.91 5.83 11.98
C MET A 89 16.38 5.85 11.99
N ALA A 90 15.73 4.70 11.91
CA ALA A 90 14.27 4.58 11.94
C ALA A 90 13.68 5.08 13.26
N LEU A 91 14.27 4.69 14.40
CA LEU A 91 13.85 5.13 15.73
C LEU A 91 14.06 6.64 15.92
N TYR A 92 15.16 7.20 15.43
CA TYR A 92 15.41 8.64 15.46
C TYR A 92 14.31 9.40 14.68
N LYS A 93 14.01 8.99 13.45
CA LYS A 93 12.94 9.58 12.64
C LYS A 93 11.58 9.45 13.32
N ARG A 94 11.25 8.27 13.86
CA ARG A 94 9.98 8.08 14.59
C ARG A 94 9.90 8.97 15.82
N GLY A 95 10.98 9.09 16.59
CA GLY A 95 11.02 9.85 17.84
C GLY A 95 10.97 11.37 17.63
N SER A 96 11.59 11.87 16.57
CA SER A 96 11.61 13.31 16.23
C SER A 96 10.38 13.79 15.47
N SER A 97 9.61 12.87 14.87
CA SER A 97 8.46 13.22 14.05
C SER A 97 7.23 13.61 14.87
N LYS A 98 6.56 14.68 14.44
CA LYS A 98 5.25 15.14 14.94
C LYS A 98 4.08 14.65 14.10
N ALA A 99 4.33 13.83 13.08
CA ALA A 99 3.31 13.30 12.20
C ALA A 99 2.25 12.50 12.97
N LYS A 100 1.03 12.48 12.44
CA LYS A 100 0.01 11.50 12.83
C LYS A 100 0.31 10.19 12.12
N PHE A 101 0.67 9.15 12.88
CA PHE A 101 0.97 7.83 12.35
C PHE A 101 -0.30 7.00 12.25
N ILE A 102 -0.57 6.49 11.05
CA ILE A 102 -1.75 5.68 10.72
C ILE A 102 -1.26 4.30 10.29
N ALA A 103 -1.66 3.27 11.01
CA ALA A 103 -1.34 1.88 10.69
C ALA A 103 -2.54 1.15 10.09
N ILE A 104 -2.31 0.34 9.05
CA ILE A 104 -3.36 -0.42 8.37
C ILE A 104 -2.93 -1.88 8.29
N THR A 105 -3.76 -2.79 8.81
CA THR A 105 -3.63 -4.24 8.63
C THR A 105 -4.94 -4.86 8.17
N GLY A 106 -4.94 -6.16 7.90
CA GLY A 106 -6.09 -6.95 7.49
C GLY A 106 -5.68 -8.12 6.59
N SER A 107 -6.57 -9.03 6.33
CA SER A 107 -6.33 -10.15 5.42
C SER A 107 -6.25 -9.65 3.97
N VAL A 108 -7.20 -8.83 3.55
CA VAL A 108 -7.29 -8.21 2.21
C VAL A 108 -7.49 -6.70 2.32
N GLY A 109 -7.22 -5.95 1.24
CA GLY A 109 -7.52 -4.52 1.15
C GLY A 109 -6.45 -3.57 1.70
N LYS A 110 -5.43 -4.03 2.45
CA LYS A 110 -4.40 -3.19 3.08
C LYS A 110 -3.78 -2.15 2.15
N THR A 111 -3.19 -2.59 1.06
CA THR A 111 -2.45 -1.72 0.12
C THR A 111 -3.39 -0.78 -0.64
N SER A 112 -4.58 -1.27 -1.03
CA SER A 112 -5.59 -0.45 -1.70
C SER A 112 -6.11 0.64 -0.77
N THR A 113 -6.39 0.31 0.50
CA THR A 113 -6.80 1.27 1.54
C THR A 113 -5.71 2.30 1.83
N LYS A 114 -4.44 1.85 1.95
CA LYS A 114 -3.28 2.75 2.11
C LYS A 114 -3.16 3.73 0.93
N GLY A 115 -3.30 3.22 -0.31
CA GLY A 115 -3.25 4.03 -1.52
C GLY A 115 -4.38 5.05 -1.59
N ALA A 116 -5.61 4.63 -1.32
CA ALA A 116 -6.78 5.49 -1.27
C ALA A 116 -6.63 6.59 -0.20
N LEU A 117 -6.22 6.21 1.02
CA LEU A 117 -6.00 7.16 2.11
C LEU A 117 -4.90 8.18 1.76
N LYS A 118 -3.79 7.73 1.15
CA LYS A 118 -2.75 8.64 0.67
C LYS A 118 -3.31 9.67 -0.31
N THR A 119 -4.06 9.22 -1.32
CA THR A 119 -4.66 10.10 -2.33
C THR A 119 -5.60 11.11 -1.67
N LEU A 120 -6.56 10.65 -0.89
CA LEU A 120 -7.57 11.55 -0.30
C LEU A 120 -6.97 12.49 0.76
N LEU A 121 -6.02 12.05 1.59
CA LEU A 121 -5.32 12.93 2.52
C LEU A 121 -4.48 13.97 1.78
N THR A 122 -3.84 13.62 0.68
CA THR A 122 -3.10 14.57 -0.15
C THR A 122 -4.06 15.64 -0.66
N GLU A 123 -5.18 15.26 -1.26
CA GLU A 123 -6.17 16.20 -1.83
C GLU A 123 -6.85 17.08 -0.77
N THR A 124 -7.13 16.53 0.42
CA THR A 124 -7.78 17.27 1.51
C THR A 124 -6.82 18.07 2.40
N SER A 125 -5.52 17.88 2.24
CA SER A 125 -4.48 18.55 3.04
C SER A 125 -3.72 19.61 2.27
N TYR A 126 -4.15 19.96 1.07
CA TYR A 126 -3.57 21.09 0.36
C TYR A 126 -3.78 22.39 1.16
N LYS A 127 -2.68 22.99 1.58
CA LYS A 127 -2.68 24.36 2.12
C LYS A 127 -2.39 25.29 0.95
N SER A 128 -3.19 26.33 0.77
CA SER A 128 -2.84 27.37 -0.21
C SER A 128 -1.56 28.05 0.24
N LEU A 129 -0.67 28.37 -0.69
CA LEU A 129 0.53 29.16 -0.39
C LEU A 129 0.20 30.52 0.23
N ASP A 130 -0.98 31.06 -0.03
CA ASP A 130 -1.46 32.29 0.59
C ASP A 130 -1.63 32.20 2.10
N LEU A 131 -2.01 31.03 2.64
CA LEU A 131 -2.05 30.79 4.09
C LEU A 131 -0.63 30.70 4.68
N PHE A 132 0.31 30.06 3.99
CA PHE A 132 1.71 30.00 4.41
C PHE A 132 2.39 31.37 4.31
N TYR A 133 2.11 32.12 3.25
CA TYR A 133 2.60 33.49 3.11
C TYR A 133 2.11 34.38 4.26
N ASN A 134 0.84 34.26 4.66
CA ASN A 134 0.27 35.02 5.77
C ASN A 134 0.78 34.55 7.16
N GLU A 135 1.02 33.25 7.38
CA GLU A 135 1.60 32.74 8.64
C GLU A 135 3.10 33.01 8.76
N ALA A 136 3.86 32.88 7.66
CA ALA A 136 5.27 33.21 7.61
C ALA A 136 5.49 34.73 7.80
N ASN A 137 4.67 35.56 7.15
CA ASN A 137 4.70 37.00 7.29
C ASN A 137 4.38 37.51 8.71
N LYS A 138 3.62 36.76 9.50
CA LYS A 138 3.36 37.12 10.90
C LYS A 138 4.54 36.89 11.84
N LYS A 139 5.53 36.07 11.46
CA LYS A 139 6.65 35.71 12.33
C LYS A 139 8.05 36.19 11.90
N GLU A 140 8.25 36.58 10.65
CA GLU A 140 9.61 36.82 10.11
C GLU A 140 9.82 38.12 9.35
N PHE A 141 8.87 39.03 9.28
CA PHE A 141 9.03 40.30 8.52
C PHE A 141 9.69 41.45 9.30
N GLU A 142 10.47 41.17 10.34
CA GLU A 142 11.37 42.16 10.93
C GLU A 142 12.87 41.97 10.51
N GLY A 143 13.17 41.18 9.51
CA GLY A 143 14.53 41.08 8.99
C GLY A 143 14.78 39.98 7.96
N ASN A 144 14.99 40.37 6.73
CA ASN A 144 15.60 39.67 5.58
C ASN A 144 14.69 38.94 4.59
N THR A 145 14.52 39.57 3.42
CA THR A 145 13.76 39.09 2.25
C THR A 145 14.43 37.98 1.43
N GLU A 146 15.66 37.56 1.73
CA GLU A 146 16.37 36.53 0.98
C GLU A 146 16.03 35.09 1.37
N GLY A 147 15.61 34.86 2.60
CA GLY A 147 15.31 33.50 3.10
C GLY A 147 14.04 32.86 2.51
N SER A 148 13.02 33.65 2.25
CA SER A 148 11.71 33.18 1.74
C SER A 148 11.81 32.66 0.29
N THR A 149 12.57 33.33 -0.57
CA THR A 149 12.77 32.94 -1.97
C THR A 149 13.54 31.63 -2.09
N VAL A 150 14.46 31.35 -1.18
CA VAL A 150 15.26 30.10 -1.15
C VAL A 150 14.41 28.91 -0.73
N VAL A 151 13.51 29.08 0.24
CA VAL A 151 12.58 28.02 0.68
C VAL A 151 11.60 27.65 -0.44
N TYR A 152 11.07 28.60 -1.17
CA TYR A 152 10.17 28.36 -2.31
C TYR A 152 10.89 27.65 -3.46
N LYS A 153 12.11 28.05 -3.79
CA LYS A 153 12.91 27.42 -4.84
C LYS A 153 13.19 25.94 -4.51
N LYS A 154 13.53 25.65 -3.25
CA LYS A 154 13.82 24.31 -2.78
C LYS A 154 12.57 23.40 -2.76
N ILE A 155 11.41 23.91 -2.37
CA ILE A 155 10.14 23.15 -2.39
C ILE A 155 9.74 22.80 -3.83
N LEU A 156 9.96 23.69 -4.80
CA LEU A 156 9.65 23.46 -6.21
C LEU A 156 10.67 22.49 -6.87
N GLU A 157 11.93 22.55 -6.49
CA GLU A 157 12.97 21.61 -6.94
C GLU A 157 12.74 20.20 -6.40
N ASP A 158 12.36 20.05 -5.12
CA ASP A 158 12.03 18.76 -4.50
C ASP A 158 10.74 18.13 -5.08
N ALA A 159 9.87 18.93 -5.70
CA ALA A 159 8.66 18.45 -6.38
C ALA A 159 8.90 17.89 -7.79
N GLY A 160 10.12 17.88 -8.29
CA GLY A 160 10.48 17.30 -9.59
C GLY A 160 9.93 18.02 -10.82
N THR A 161 9.48 19.28 -10.65
CA THR A 161 8.97 20.10 -11.76
C THR A 161 10.04 21.02 -12.29
N GLY A 162 10.89 20.52 -13.19
CA GLY A 162 11.88 21.32 -13.92
C GLY A 162 11.31 22.32 -14.94
N LEU A 163 10.09 22.82 -14.76
CA LEU A 163 9.39 23.71 -15.66
C LEU A 163 9.03 25.02 -14.95
N MET A 164 9.84 26.05 -15.17
CA MET A 164 9.48 27.44 -14.89
C MET A 164 8.44 27.91 -15.92
N TYR A 165 7.16 27.62 -15.70
CA TYR A 165 6.10 28.35 -16.36
C TYR A 165 5.60 29.46 -15.43
N LYS A 166 5.43 30.67 -15.98
CA LYS A 166 4.60 31.72 -15.38
C LYS A 166 3.17 31.20 -15.25
N LEU A 167 2.89 30.47 -14.18
CA LEU A 167 1.53 30.08 -13.85
C LEU A 167 0.78 31.33 -13.39
N PRO A 168 -0.47 31.54 -13.85
CA PRO A 168 -1.31 32.58 -13.28
C PRO A 168 -1.45 32.31 -11.78
N LEU A 169 -1.43 33.35 -10.97
CA LEU A 169 -1.41 33.43 -9.50
C LEU A 169 -2.52 32.67 -8.75
N LYS A 170 -2.90 31.50 -9.19
CA LYS A 170 -3.85 30.63 -8.50
C LYS A 170 -3.25 29.23 -8.39
N VAL A 171 -3.03 28.82 -7.15
CA VAL A 171 -2.79 27.43 -6.73
C VAL A 171 -1.30 27.01 -6.67
N ASN A 172 -0.67 27.36 -5.59
CA ASN A 172 0.57 26.71 -5.17
C ASN A 172 0.26 25.73 -4.02
N TYR A 173 0.26 24.43 -4.31
CA TYR A 173 0.03 23.38 -3.32
C TYR A 173 1.37 22.78 -2.87
N ILE A 174 1.54 22.61 -1.55
CA ILE A 174 2.71 21.88 -1.03
C ILE A 174 2.42 20.39 -1.13
N ARG A 175 3.16 19.69 -1.99
CA ARG A 175 3.20 18.23 -2.01
C ARG A 175 4.16 17.74 -0.91
N GLY A 176 3.84 16.61 -0.29
CA GLY A 176 4.78 15.91 0.59
C GLY A 176 4.44 15.86 2.06
N ILE A 177 3.32 16.48 2.49
CA ILE A 177 2.84 16.37 3.88
C ILE A 177 2.27 14.98 4.22
N VAL A 178 1.96 14.17 3.20
CA VAL A 178 1.45 12.80 3.35
C VAL A 178 2.49 11.80 2.88
N PHE A 179 3.05 11.06 3.82
CA PHE A 179 3.93 9.93 3.56
C PHE A 179 3.15 8.63 3.62
N ALA A 180 3.42 7.69 2.72
CA ALA A 180 2.91 6.33 2.80
C ALA A 180 4.02 5.33 2.53
N SER A 181 4.06 4.24 3.31
CA SER A 181 5.03 3.16 3.14
C SER A 181 5.04 2.65 1.70
N ARG A 182 6.24 2.44 1.15
CA ARG A 182 6.45 2.03 -0.25
C ARG A 182 5.98 0.61 -0.50
N GLY A 183 5.36 0.38 -1.64
CA GLY A 183 5.00 -0.96 -2.11
C GLY A 183 4.30 -1.81 -1.03
N ASN A 184 4.80 -3.01 -0.87
CA ASN A 184 4.40 -3.99 0.14
C ASN A 184 5.45 -4.17 1.26
N PHE A 185 6.28 -3.17 1.51
CA PHE A 185 7.27 -3.17 2.60
C PHE A 185 6.55 -3.04 3.95
N ASN A 186 5.89 -4.14 4.36
CA ASN A 186 4.99 -4.22 5.51
C ASN A 186 5.50 -5.16 6.63
N ASN A 187 6.74 -5.65 6.50
CA ASN A 187 7.46 -6.42 7.50
C ASN A 187 8.47 -5.54 8.28
N HIS A 188 9.24 -6.13 9.19
CA HIS A 188 10.18 -5.43 10.05
C HIS A 188 11.21 -4.59 9.25
N LEU A 189 11.91 -5.18 8.29
CA LEU A 189 12.86 -4.45 7.45
C LEU A 189 12.18 -3.33 6.66
N GLY A 190 11.01 -3.64 6.08
CA GLY A 190 10.22 -2.67 5.32
C GLY A 190 9.77 -1.48 6.16
N LEU A 191 9.38 -1.69 7.41
CA LEU A 191 9.03 -0.63 8.35
C LEU A 191 10.23 0.29 8.61
N LEU A 192 11.40 -0.29 8.92
CA LEU A 192 12.62 0.47 9.24
C LEU A 192 13.07 1.33 8.05
N ILE A 193 13.11 0.78 6.84
CA ILE A 193 13.47 1.51 5.61
C ILE A 193 12.48 2.67 5.36
N ASN A 194 11.18 2.42 5.51
CA ASN A 194 10.17 3.45 5.30
C ASN A 194 10.28 4.58 6.35
N LEU A 195 10.48 4.25 7.62
CA LEU A 195 10.69 5.25 8.67
C LEU A 195 11.96 6.06 8.41
N ALA A 196 13.07 5.40 8.09
CA ALA A 196 14.33 6.07 7.76
C ALA A 196 14.24 6.95 6.50
N SER A 197 13.30 6.66 5.59
CA SER A 197 13.05 7.45 4.37
C SER A 197 11.95 8.50 4.51
N MET A 198 11.39 8.67 5.71
CA MET A 198 10.29 9.61 5.93
C MET A 198 10.81 11.05 6.03
N PRO A 199 10.25 12.01 5.26
CA PRO A 199 10.60 13.43 5.36
C PRO A 199 10.21 14.04 6.71
N ASP A 200 11.01 14.99 7.20
CA ASP A 200 10.77 15.63 8.51
C ASP A 200 9.51 16.52 8.54
N TYR A 201 9.07 17.01 7.39
CA TYR A 201 7.86 17.82 7.22
C TYR A 201 6.57 16.98 7.06
N THR A 202 6.64 15.66 7.25
CA THR A 202 5.47 14.78 7.17
C THR A 202 4.44 15.14 8.26
N GLU A 203 3.20 15.41 7.87
CA GLU A 203 2.06 15.61 8.79
C GLU A 203 1.28 14.31 9.02
N TYR A 204 1.15 13.48 7.98
CA TYR A 204 0.44 12.19 8.01
C TYR A 204 1.34 11.09 7.48
N ALA A 205 1.57 10.08 8.28
CA ALA A 205 2.43 8.94 7.94
C ALA A 205 1.62 7.65 7.95
N ILE A 206 1.40 7.05 6.77
CA ILE A 206 0.54 5.88 6.58
C ILE A 206 1.41 4.64 6.37
N PHE A 207 1.25 3.65 7.23
CA PHE A 207 2.01 2.41 7.19
C PHE A 207 1.09 1.20 7.04
N GLU A 208 1.42 0.34 6.10
CA GLU A 208 0.82 -0.99 5.98
C GLU A 208 1.62 -1.97 6.84
N LEU A 209 0.93 -2.74 7.70
CA LEU A 209 1.54 -3.78 8.53
C LEU A 209 1.00 -5.15 8.12
N GLY A 210 1.92 -6.04 7.73
CA GLY A 210 1.64 -7.42 7.38
C GLY A 210 2.15 -8.39 8.45
N MET A 211 1.66 -9.64 8.39
CA MET A 211 2.16 -10.74 9.22
C MET A 211 1.95 -12.07 8.54
N ASN A 212 2.80 -13.02 8.86
CA ASN A 212 2.60 -14.45 8.63
C ASN A 212 2.39 -15.21 9.94
N HIS A 213 2.93 -14.69 11.06
CA HIS A 213 2.85 -15.32 12.37
C HIS A 213 2.38 -14.34 13.45
N LYS A 214 1.82 -14.89 14.52
CA LYS A 214 1.48 -14.14 15.73
C LYS A 214 2.74 -13.53 16.36
N GLY A 215 2.65 -12.28 16.82
CA GLY A 215 3.76 -11.51 17.38
C GLY A 215 4.44 -10.55 16.41
N GLU A 216 4.38 -10.80 15.09
CA GLU A 216 5.05 -9.94 14.11
C GLU A 216 4.49 -8.52 14.09
N ILE A 217 3.17 -8.34 14.12
CA ILE A 217 2.56 -7.00 14.17
C ILE A 217 2.88 -6.30 15.49
N ARG A 218 2.94 -7.03 16.60
CA ARG A 218 3.35 -6.51 17.91
C ARG A 218 4.73 -5.85 17.85
N GLU A 219 5.72 -6.53 17.27
CA GLU A 219 7.06 -5.97 17.11
C GLU A 219 7.04 -4.69 16.27
N LEU A 220 6.26 -4.67 15.18
CA LEU A 220 6.15 -3.50 14.30
C LEU A 220 5.53 -2.30 15.03
N VAL A 221 4.49 -2.50 15.82
CA VAL A 221 3.82 -1.37 16.51
C VAL A 221 4.60 -0.86 17.72
N GLN A 222 5.48 -1.65 18.32
CA GLN A 222 6.40 -1.14 19.35
C GLN A 222 7.37 -0.09 18.78
N ILE A 223 7.72 -0.21 17.49
CA ILE A 223 8.55 0.77 16.78
C ILE A 223 7.67 1.93 16.28
N LEU A 224 6.57 1.61 15.57
CA LEU A 224 5.74 2.59 14.88
C LEU A 224 4.91 3.46 15.82
N LYS A 225 4.33 2.88 16.89
CA LYS A 225 3.41 3.52 17.85
C LYS A 225 2.36 4.38 17.14
N PRO A 226 1.43 3.78 16.39
CA PRO A 226 0.45 4.51 15.59
C PRO A 226 -0.56 5.25 16.48
N ASN A 227 -1.04 6.41 16.01
CA ASN A 227 -2.12 7.18 16.65
C ASN A 227 -3.50 6.72 16.18
N ILE A 228 -3.58 6.15 14.99
CA ILE A 228 -4.78 5.58 14.41
C ILE A 228 -4.38 4.22 13.84
N ALA A 229 -5.14 3.18 14.13
CA ALA A 229 -4.93 1.90 13.48
C ALA A 229 -6.26 1.32 12.97
N MET A 230 -6.18 0.68 11.79
CA MET A 230 -7.33 0.14 11.09
C MET A 230 -7.12 -1.34 10.74
N ILE A 231 -8.12 -2.16 11.05
CA ILE A 231 -8.25 -3.51 10.50
C ILE A 231 -9.26 -3.46 9.34
N THR A 232 -8.79 -3.73 8.10
CA THR A 232 -9.65 -3.67 6.91
C THR A 232 -10.65 -4.81 6.87
N ASN A 233 -10.17 -6.03 7.09
CA ASN A 233 -10.98 -7.24 7.11
C ASN A 233 -10.22 -8.41 7.74
N ILE A 234 -10.95 -9.40 8.27
CA ILE A 234 -10.45 -10.71 8.67
C ILE A 234 -11.08 -11.76 7.76
N SER A 235 -10.25 -12.51 7.09
CA SER A 235 -10.68 -13.60 6.21
C SER A 235 -9.62 -14.69 6.14
N GLU A 236 -9.96 -15.78 5.51
CA GLU A 236 -9.11 -16.94 5.27
C GLU A 236 -7.87 -16.58 4.44
N ALA A 237 -6.83 -16.15 5.14
CA ALA A 237 -5.51 -15.87 4.59
C ALA A 237 -4.48 -16.42 5.56
N HIS A 238 -3.37 -16.96 5.05
CA HIS A 238 -2.30 -17.55 5.87
C HIS A 238 -2.75 -18.74 6.74
N LEU A 239 -3.79 -19.48 6.31
CA LEU A 239 -4.33 -20.65 7.04
C LEU A 239 -3.30 -21.76 7.30
N GLU A 240 -2.19 -21.76 6.58
CA GLU A 240 -1.06 -22.66 6.84
C GLU A 240 -0.41 -22.40 8.21
N PHE A 241 -0.51 -21.16 8.71
CA PHE A 241 0.14 -20.71 9.95
C PHE A 241 -0.83 -20.47 11.11
N PHE A 242 -2.16 -20.56 10.87
CA PHE A 242 -3.20 -20.29 11.85
C PHE A 242 -4.26 -21.39 11.86
N ASN A 243 -4.75 -21.73 13.05
CA ASN A 243 -5.74 -22.79 13.21
C ASN A 243 -7.18 -22.31 12.99
N SER A 244 -7.44 -21.01 13.12
CA SER A 244 -8.78 -20.44 13.03
C SER A 244 -8.77 -18.98 12.55
N LEU A 245 -9.94 -18.47 12.17
CA LEU A 245 -10.12 -17.03 11.88
C LEU A 245 -9.92 -16.16 13.12
N GLU A 246 -10.29 -16.70 14.29
CA GLU A 246 -10.09 -16.06 15.58
C GLU A 246 -8.59 -15.85 15.88
N ASP A 247 -7.74 -16.83 15.57
CA ASP A 247 -6.27 -16.70 15.72
C ASP A 247 -5.71 -15.60 14.79
N ILE A 248 -6.23 -15.53 13.56
CA ILE A 248 -5.87 -14.46 12.61
C ILE A 248 -6.33 -13.10 13.16
N ALA A 249 -7.53 -13.04 13.74
CA ALA A 249 -8.05 -11.82 14.35
C ALA A 249 -7.21 -11.37 15.55
N GLU A 250 -6.81 -12.30 16.42
CA GLU A 250 -5.91 -12.03 17.56
C GLU A 250 -4.57 -11.46 17.07
N ALA A 251 -3.92 -12.11 16.11
CA ALA A 251 -2.65 -11.64 15.57
C ALA A 251 -2.77 -10.26 14.92
N LYS A 252 -3.87 -9.95 14.24
CA LYS A 252 -4.08 -8.62 13.65
C LYS A 252 -4.44 -7.56 14.71
N CYS A 253 -5.09 -7.93 15.81
CA CYS A 253 -5.37 -7.03 16.91
C CYS A 253 -4.12 -6.58 17.66
N GLU A 254 -2.96 -7.22 17.46
CA GLU A 254 -1.66 -6.75 17.95
C GLU A 254 -1.36 -5.32 17.46
N ILE A 255 -2.00 -4.87 16.37
CA ILE A 255 -1.85 -3.49 15.85
C ILE A 255 -2.26 -2.43 16.88
N PHE A 256 -3.06 -2.77 17.86
CA PHE A 256 -3.56 -1.89 18.90
C PHE A 256 -2.75 -1.95 20.22
N GLU A 257 -1.80 -2.88 20.35
CA GLU A 257 -1.10 -3.13 21.64
C GLU A 257 -0.18 -1.99 22.10
N SER A 258 0.22 -1.09 21.20
CA SER A 258 1.03 0.10 21.57
C SER A 258 0.19 1.36 21.81
N PHE A 259 -1.14 1.25 21.83
CA PHE A 259 -2.04 2.40 21.94
C PHE A 259 -1.97 3.07 23.31
N SER A 260 -2.03 4.40 23.28
CA SER A 260 -2.25 5.29 24.41
C SER A 260 -3.73 5.68 24.48
N LYS A 261 -4.16 6.27 25.60
CA LYS A 261 -5.57 6.65 25.86
C LYS A 261 -6.25 7.45 24.74
N ASN A 262 -5.48 8.21 23.95
CA ASN A 262 -6.04 9.07 22.91
C ASN A 262 -6.02 8.46 21.51
N ASP A 263 -5.39 7.30 21.34
CA ASP A 263 -5.27 6.64 20.04
C ASP A 263 -6.59 5.99 19.63
N ILE A 264 -6.78 5.78 18.33
CA ILE A 264 -8.08 5.47 17.73
C ILE A 264 -8.03 4.14 17.00
N ALA A 265 -8.89 3.21 17.39
CA ALA A 265 -9.11 1.94 16.73
C ALA A 265 -10.25 2.05 15.70
N ILE A 266 -10.01 1.56 14.48
CA ILE A 266 -11.00 1.52 13.41
C ILE A 266 -11.14 0.06 12.94
N ILE A 267 -12.35 -0.47 13.03
CA ILE A 267 -12.63 -1.88 12.78
C ILE A 267 -13.78 -2.08 11.80
N ASN A 268 -13.67 -3.09 10.97
CA ASN A 268 -14.74 -3.48 10.06
C ASN A 268 -15.82 -4.28 10.80
N ALA A 269 -17.05 -3.79 10.80
CA ALA A 269 -18.18 -4.42 11.46
C ALA A 269 -18.73 -5.64 10.69
N ASP A 270 -18.42 -5.75 9.39
CA ASP A 270 -18.93 -6.84 8.54
C ASP A 270 -18.02 -8.09 8.62
N THR A 271 -16.94 -8.07 9.40
CA THR A 271 -16.11 -9.27 9.59
C THR A 271 -16.75 -10.25 10.56
N ASN A 272 -16.65 -11.54 10.29
CA ASN A 272 -17.13 -12.60 11.17
C ASN A 272 -16.49 -12.56 12.58
N CYS A 273 -15.31 -11.97 12.70
CA CYS A 273 -14.57 -11.83 13.95
C CYS A 273 -14.85 -10.53 14.72
N TYR A 274 -15.88 -9.75 14.34
CA TYR A 274 -16.16 -8.43 14.93
C TYR A 274 -16.25 -8.46 16.46
N ASN A 275 -17.07 -9.36 17.02
CA ASN A 275 -17.24 -9.49 18.47
C ASN A 275 -15.93 -9.91 19.19
N LYS A 276 -15.12 -10.75 18.55
CA LYS A 276 -13.81 -11.15 19.07
C LYS A 276 -12.88 -9.95 19.13
N ILE A 277 -12.83 -9.13 18.07
CA ILE A 277 -12.03 -7.91 18.02
C ILE A 277 -12.47 -6.94 19.12
N LEU A 278 -13.79 -6.70 19.28
CA LEU A 278 -14.31 -5.83 20.35
C LEU A 278 -13.91 -6.31 21.75
N SER A 279 -13.96 -7.62 22.00
CA SER A 279 -13.51 -8.20 23.27
C SER A 279 -12.03 -7.92 23.54
N ILE A 280 -11.17 -8.04 22.52
CA ILE A 280 -9.74 -7.76 22.63
C ILE A 280 -9.51 -6.27 22.92
N LEU A 281 -10.17 -5.37 22.18
CA LEU A 281 -10.06 -3.92 22.38
C LEU A 281 -10.47 -3.50 23.80
N LYS A 282 -11.53 -4.11 24.32
CA LYS A 282 -11.97 -3.91 25.70
C LYS A 282 -10.92 -4.36 26.73
N ASN A 283 -10.30 -5.51 26.49
CA ASN A 283 -9.22 -6.02 27.37
C ASN A 283 -7.98 -5.11 27.33
N LEU A 284 -7.71 -4.46 26.20
CA LEU A 284 -6.65 -3.46 26.04
C LEU A 284 -7.03 -2.08 26.58
N SER A 285 -8.24 -1.91 27.15
CA SER A 285 -8.75 -0.64 27.67
C SER A 285 -8.76 0.49 26.63
N ILE A 286 -9.14 0.17 25.39
CA ILE A 286 -9.23 1.13 24.29
C ILE A 286 -10.62 1.73 24.26
N ASP A 287 -10.74 3.04 24.51
CA ASP A 287 -12.01 3.76 24.62
C ASP A 287 -12.50 4.31 23.26
N LYS A 288 -11.58 4.73 22.38
CA LYS A 288 -11.92 5.35 21.11
C LYS A 288 -11.96 4.32 19.99
N ILE A 289 -13.13 3.70 19.84
CA ILE A 289 -13.39 2.68 18.84
C ILE A 289 -14.43 3.22 17.86
N TYR A 290 -14.07 3.21 16.58
CA TYR A 290 -14.97 3.50 15.47
C TYR A 290 -15.13 2.25 14.61
N ASN A 291 -16.32 2.05 14.08
CA ASN A 291 -16.60 0.94 13.21
C ASN A 291 -17.12 1.40 11.84
N PHE A 292 -16.86 0.62 10.83
CA PHE A 292 -17.36 0.86 9.48
C PHE A 292 -17.85 -0.45 8.85
N GLY A 293 -18.73 -0.34 7.87
CA GLY A 293 -19.24 -1.51 7.16
C GLY A 293 -20.42 -1.16 6.26
N ALA A 294 -21.01 -2.18 5.62
CA ALA A 294 -22.25 -2.06 4.87
C ALA A 294 -23.51 -2.33 5.77
N SER A 295 -23.29 -2.82 6.99
CA SER A 295 -24.33 -3.06 7.98
C SER A 295 -24.75 -1.77 8.69
N HIS A 296 -26.03 -1.72 9.14
CA HIS A 296 -26.58 -0.55 9.84
C HIS A 296 -25.95 -0.37 11.24
N ASN A 297 -25.99 0.88 11.74
CA ASN A 297 -25.48 1.30 13.05
C ASN A 297 -23.94 1.30 13.19
N THR A 298 -23.25 1.57 12.11
CA THR A 298 -21.80 1.85 12.13
C THR A 298 -21.51 3.35 12.11
N SER A 299 -20.30 3.74 12.54
CA SER A 299 -19.83 5.14 12.44
C SER A 299 -19.70 5.59 10.98
N ALA A 300 -19.47 4.65 10.08
CA ALA A 300 -19.41 4.89 8.63
C ALA A 300 -19.97 3.70 7.86
N GLU A 301 -20.85 3.97 6.89
CA GLU A 301 -21.55 2.93 6.11
C GLU A 301 -21.63 3.27 4.62
N LEU A 302 -21.64 2.24 3.77
CA LEU A 302 -22.03 2.32 2.36
C LEU A 302 -23.53 2.03 2.26
N THR A 303 -24.33 3.09 2.13
CA THR A 303 -25.80 2.96 2.13
C THR A 303 -26.37 2.60 0.75
N LEU A 304 -25.64 2.88 -0.32
CA LEU A 304 -26.03 2.55 -1.69
C LEU A 304 -24.83 2.25 -2.58
N TYR A 305 -24.94 1.20 -3.37
CA TYR A 305 -24.06 0.86 -4.47
C TYR A 305 -24.89 0.45 -5.68
N VAL A 306 -24.92 1.27 -6.73
CA VAL A 306 -25.65 0.99 -7.96
C VAL A 306 -24.69 0.99 -9.16
N ASN A 307 -24.55 -0.15 -9.81
CA ASN A 307 -23.80 -0.28 -11.04
C ASN A 307 -24.63 0.28 -12.22
N LEU A 308 -24.11 1.31 -12.86
CA LEU A 308 -24.69 1.98 -14.04
C LEU A 308 -23.95 1.61 -15.35
N GLY A 309 -23.25 0.48 -15.37
CA GLY A 309 -22.44 0.01 -16.47
C GLY A 309 -21.01 0.60 -16.44
N LYS A 310 -20.77 1.74 -17.09
CA LYS A 310 -19.46 2.40 -17.10
C LYS A 310 -19.19 3.25 -15.85
N GLN A 311 -20.18 3.46 -15.01
CA GLN A 311 -20.12 4.25 -13.80
C GLN A 311 -20.75 3.50 -12.64
N VAL A 312 -20.46 3.95 -11.42
CA VAL A 312 -21.12 3.50 -10.21
C VAL A 312 -21.63 4.70 -9.43
N HIS A 313 -22.85 4.59 -8.94
CA HIS A 313 -23.46 5.56 -8.05
C HIS A 313 -23.36 5.07 -6.61
N LEU A 314 -22.77 5.88 -5.74
CA LEU A 314 -22.42 5.54 -4.37
C LEU A 314 -23.05 6.54 -3.40
N LYS A 315 -23.63 6.02 -2.30
CA LYS A 315 -23.98 6.83 -1.15
C LYS A 315 -23.30 6.27 0.10
N TYR A 316 -22.64 7.17 0.81
CA TYR A 316 -22.02 6.90 2.09
C TYR A 316 -22.72 7.71 3.19
N LYS A 317 -22.59 7.23 4.42
CA LYS A 317 -22.97 7.99 5.60
C LYS A 317 -21.80 7.89 6.60
N ILE A 318 -21.19 9.02 6.91
CA ILE A 318 -20.03 9.12 7.80
C ILE A 318 -20.40 9.97 9.00
N ASN A 319 -20.43 9.41 10.21
CA ASN A 319 -20.86 10.08 11.43
C ASN A 319 -22.15 10.91 11.23
N ASN A 320 -23.18 10.29 10.63
CA ASN A 320 -24.47 10.87 10.26
C ASN A 320 -24.44 11.89 9.09
N LYS A 321 -23.30 12.26 8.52
CA LYS A 321 -23.23 13.09 7.33
C LYS A 321 -23.46 12.22 6.08
N PRO A 322 -24.53 12.47 5.28
CA PRO A 322 -24.71 11.79 4.01
C PRO A 322 -23.78 12.36 2.95
N LEU A 323 -23.23 11.48 2.11
CA LEU A 323 -22.34 11.80 1.00
C LEU A 323 -22.77 11.00 -0.22
N GLU A 324 -22.75 11.61 -1.40
CA GLU A 324 -23.23 10.99 -2.62
C GLU A 324 -22.31 11.35 -3.79
N ILE A 325 -21.98 10.36 -4.64
CA ILE A 325 -21.14 10.57 -5.81
C ILE A 325 -21.40 9.53 -6.89
N THR A 326 -21.23 9.93 -8.15
CA THR A 326 -21.13 9.03 -9.30
C THR A 326 -19.72 9.12 -9.86
N ILE A 327 -19.03 7.98 -9.92
CA ILE A 327 -17.65 7.86 -10.38
C ILE A 327 -17.52 6.80 -11.47
N PRO A 328 -16.41 6.72 -12.22
CA PRO A 328 -16.13 5.59 -13.09
C PRO A 328 -16.30 4.28 -12.34
N PHE A 329 -16.73 3.24 -13.05
CA PHE A 329 -17.04 1.96 -12.42
C PHE A 329 -15.85 1.40 -11.61
N ILE A 330 -16.14 1.08 -10.36
CA ILE A 330 -15.26 0.34 -9.45
C ILE A 330 -16.01 -0.85 -8.87
N PRO A 331 -15.36 -1.99 -8.61
CA PRO A 331 -16.01 -3.11 -7.95
C PRO A 331 -16.43 -2.76 -6.52
N ARG A 332 -17.49 -3.41 -6.05
CA ARG A 332 -18.12 -3.13 -4.75
C ARG A 332 -17.13 -3.17 -3.57
N HIS A 333 -16.22 -4.13 -3.55
CA HIS A 333 -15.23 -4.24 -2.47
C HIS A 333 -14.25 -3.04 -2.38
N PHE A 334 -14.02 -2.29 -3.49
CA PHE A 334 -13.30 -1.02 -3.41
C PHE A 334 -14.15 0.06 -2.75
N ALA A 335 -15.43 0.15 -3.11
CA ALA A 335 -16.34 1.10 -2.48
C ALA A 335 -16.47 0.84 -0.97
N GLU A 336 -16.51 -0.44 -0.55
CA GLU A 336 -16.51 -0.85 0.86
C GLU A 336 -15.21 -0.48 1.57
N ASN A 337 -14.04 -0.65 0.94
CA ASN A 337 -12.77 -0.20 1.52
C ASN A 337 -12.71 1.33 1.71
N TYR A 338 -13.38 2.10 0.84
CA TYR A 338 -13.41 3.57 0.94
C TYR A 338 -14.20 4.06 2.16
N ILE A 339 -15.12 3.26 2.73
CA ILE A 339 -15.86 3.62 3.95
C ILE A 339 -14.88 3.94 5.08
N GLY A 340 -13.97 3.03 5.39
CA GLY A 340 -12.97 3.22 6.44
C GLY A 340 -11.97 4.34 6.14
N VAL A 341 -11.67 4.57 4.85
CA VAL A 341 -10.81 5.71 4.44
C VAL A 341 -11.50 7.04 4.70
N LEU A 342 -12.76 7.19 4.29
CA LEU A 342 -13.56 8.40 4.53
C LEU A 342 -13.75 8.66 6.04
N LEU A 343 -13.92 7.59 6.84
CA LEU A 343 -13.97 7.71 8.29
C LEU A 343 -12.67 8.26 8.88
N ILE A 344 -11.50 7.82 8.41
CA ILE A 344 -10.20 8.38 8.83
C ILE A 344 -10.10 9.86 8.44
N ILE A 345 -10.54 10.24 7.24
CA ILE A 345 -10.56 11.62 6.76
C ILE A 345 -11.40 12.50 7.71
N ASP A 346 -12.57 12.03 8.11
CA ASP A 346 -13.47 12.74 9.05
C ASP A 346 -12.85 12.87 10.44
N ILE A 347 -12.31 11.78 10.99
CA ILE A 347 -11.63 11.74 12.29
C ILE A 347 -10.45 12.74 12.35
N LEU A 348 -9.76 12.93 11.23
CA LEU A 348 -8.67 13.91 11.09
C LEU A 348 -9.17 15.34 10.86
N GLY A 349 -10.48 15.57 10.88
CA GLY A 349 -11.09 16.88 10.69
C GLY A 349 -10.92 17.46 9.28
N LYS A 350 -10.73 16.59 8.27
CA LYS A 350 -10.60 17.00 6.88
C LYS A 350 -11.95 17.12 6.18
N ASN A 351 -11.99 17.86 5.07
CA ASN A 351 -13.21 18.09 4.33
C ASN A 351 -13.66 16.86 3.56
N LEU A 352 -14.76 16.22 4.00
CA LEU A 352 -15.34 15.04 3.38
C LEU A 352 -15.87 15.27 1.97
N ASP A 353 -16.39 16.46 1.67
CA ASP A 353 -16.93 16.76 0.34
C ASP A 353 -15.79 16.82 -0.70
N ILE A 354 -14.64 17.39 -0.31
CA ILE A 354 -13.42 17.32 -1.12
C ILE A 354 -12.97 15.87 -1.28
N ALA A 355 -12.92 15.10 -0.19
CA ALA A 355 -12.48 13.70 -0.24
C ALA A 355 -13.36 12.87 -1.19
N VAL A 356 -14.68 12.96 -1.08
CA VAL A 356 -15.62 12.22 -1.92
C VAL A 356 -15.46 12.58 -3.40
N ASN A 357 -15.34 13.87 -3.72
CA ASN A 357 -15.13 14.32 -5.10
C ASN A 357 -13.82 13.80 -5.72
N HIS A 358 -12.84 13.41 -4.90
CA HIS A 358 -11.57 12.85 -5.37
C HIS A 358 -11.51 11.31 -5.34
N LEU A 359 -12.61 10.62 -5.01
CA LEU A 359 -12.66 9.15 -5.07
C LEU A 359 -12.35 8.62 -6.49
N ALA A 360 -12.76 9.34 -7.52
CA ALA A 360 -12.46 9.00 -8.92
C ALA A 360 -10.96 9.07 -9.27
N ASN A 361 -10.17 9.79 -8.48
CA ASN A 361 -8.73 9.96 -8.70
C ASN A 361 -7.89 8.84 -8.08
N ILE A 362 -8.53 7.93 -7.32
CA ILE A 362 -7.84 6.81 -6.71
C ILE A 362 -7.47 5.81 -7.80
N THR A 363 -6.17 5.65 -8.03
CA THR A 363 -5.65 4.66 -8.98
C THR A 363 -5.30 3.37 -8.26
N PRO A 364 -5.76 2.21 -8.75
CA PRO A 364 -5.36 0.93 -8.20
C PRO A 364 -3.84 0.74 -8.30
N THR A 365 -3.26 0.13 -7.28
CA THR A 365 -1.85 -0.27 -7.31
C THR A 365 -1.66 -1.40 -8.34
N ARG A 366 -0.52 -1.41 -9.03
CA ARG A 366 -0.18 -2.45 -10.01
C ARG A 366 -0.48 -3.86 -9.50
N GLY A 367 -1.24 -4.61 -10.29
CA GLY A 367 -1.63 -5.97 -9.96
C GLY A 367 -2.68 -6.12 -8.85
N ARG A 368 -3.41 -5.06 -8.49
CA ARG A 368 -4.47 -5.06 -7.48
C ARG A 368 -5.77 -4.44 -8.01
N GLY A 369 -6.30 -5.04 -9.07
CA GLY A 369 -7.50 -4.56 -9.75
C GLY A 369 -7.24 -3.42 -10.75
N GLU A 370 -5.98 -3.18 -11.11
CA GLU A 370 -5.58 -2.25 -12.16
C GLU A 370 -6.12 -2.72 -13.51
N ILE A 371 -6.68 -1.80 -14.29
CA ILE A 371 -7.13 -2.07 -15.66
C ILE A 371 -6.09 -1.52 -16.63
N ILE A 372 -5.63 -2.36 -17.52
CA ILE A 372 -4.72 -1.97 -18.61
C ILE A 372 -5.22 -2.51 -19.95
N ASN A 373 -4.82 -1.84 -21.02
CA ASN A 373 -5.07 -2.32 -22.38
C ASN A 373 -3.77 -2.86 -22.96
N ILE A 374 -3.80 -4.07 -23.48
CA ILE A 374 -2.70 -4.68 -24.23
C ILE A 374 -3.28 -5.16 -25.57
N GLN A 375 -2.78 -4.61 -26.67
CA GLN A 375 -3.33 -4.82 -28.02
C GLN A 375 -4.85 -4.53 -28.02
N ASN A 376 -5.68 -5.52 -28.34
CA ASN A 376 -7.14 -5.38 -28.43
C ASN A 376 -7.86 -5.83 -27.13
N CYS A 377 -7.13 -6.18 -26.07
CA CYS A 377 -7.71 -6.71 -24.84
C CYS A 377 -7.71 -5.70 -23.71
N CYS A 378 -8.79 -5.71 -22.94
CA CYS A 378 -8.89 -5.05 -21.65
C CYS A 378 -8.54 -6.06 -20.54
N ILE A 379 -7.55 -5.77 -19.72
CA ILE A 379 -7.02 -6.70 -18.72
C ILE A 379 -7.24 -6.18 -17.31
N ILE A 380 -7.94 -6.95 -16.50
CA ILE A 380 -8.04 -6.74 -15.05
C ILE A 380 -6.84 -7.43 -14.41
N CYS A 381 -5.85 -6.64 -14.01
CA CYS A 381 -4.63 -7.10 -13.37
C CYS A 381 -4.84 -7.22 -11.86
N ASP A 382 -5.12 -8.40 -11.36
CA ASP A 382 -5.28 -8.66 -9.91
C ASP A 382 -4.39 -9.82 -9.42
N TYR A 383 -3.18 -9.88 -9.96
CA TYR A 383 -2.21 -10.96 -9.81
C TYR A 383 -1.20 -10.78 -8.66
N TYR A 384 -1.37 -9.75 -7.82
CA TYR A 384 -0.41 -9.51 -6.74
C TYR A 384 -0.48 -10.61 -5.65
N ASN A 385 -1.69 -11.00 -5.24
CA ASN A 385 -1.92 -12.11 -4.32
C ASN A 385 -3.33 -12.68 -4.50
N ALA A 386 -3.57 -13.87 -3.92
CA ALA A 386 -4.85 -14.54 -3.97
C ALA A 386 -5.20 -15.18 -2.62
N SER A 387 -6.43 -14.98 -2.17
CA SER A 387 -7.10 -15.67 -1.08
C SER A 387 -8.51 -16.04 -1.54
N PRO A 388 -9.21 -16.99 -0.91
CA PRO A 388 -10.55 -17.39 -1.32
C PRO A 388 -11.50 -16.21 -1.49
N GLN A 389 -11.57 -15.31 -0.52
CA GLN A 389 -12.41 -14.12 -0.57
C GLN A 389 -12.02 -13.18 -1.72
N SER A 390 -10.72 -12.93 -1.94
CA SER A 390 -10.28 -12.04 -3.00
C SER A 390 -10.47 -12.63 -4.40
N MET A 391 -10.40 -13.96 -4.55
CA MET A 391 -10.70 -14.66 -5.80
C MET A 391 -12.19 -14.54 -6.13
N LYS A 392 -13.07 -14.80 -5.15
CA LYS A 392 -14.53 -14.64 -5.29
C LYS A 392 -14.88 -13.21 -5.70
N ALA A 393 -14.30 -12.20 -5.04
CA ALA A 393 -14.52 -10.80 -5.36
C ALA A 393 -14.05 -10.41 -6.78
N ALA A 394 -12.92 -10.94 -7.24
CA ALA A 394 -12.41 -10.67 -8.59
C ALA A 394 -13.26 -11.34 -9.68
N LEU A 395 -13.76 -12.55 -9.45
CA LEU A 395 -14.69 -13.22 -10.36
C LEU A 395 -16.04 -12.50 -10.42
N GLU A 396 -16.54 -12.03 -9.29
CA GLU A 396 -17.74 -11.17 -9.24
C GLU A 396 -17.52 -9.86 -9.99
N TYR A 397 -16.33 -9.27 -9.89
CA TYR A 397 -15.95 -8.10 -10.71
C TYR A 397 -15.98 -8.42 -12.20
N LEU A 398 -15.36 -9.53 -12.63
CA LEU A 398 -15.37 -9.97 -14.01
C LEU A 398 -16.81 -10.18 -14.54
N LYS A 399 -17.71 -10.72 -13.68
CA LYS A 399 -19.14 -10.87 -13.99
C LYS A 399 -19.80 -9.52 -14.31
N GLN A 400 -19.54 -8.52 -13.47
CA GLN A 400 -20.21 -7.21 -13.54
C GLN A 400 -19.75 -6.33 -14.70
N VAL A 401 -18.55 -6.55 -15.27
CA VAL A 401 -18.05 -5.76 -16.40
C VAL A 401 -18.66 -6.28 -17.69
N PRO A 402 -19.37 -5.45 -18.48
CA PRO A 402 -19.92 -5.85 -19.76
C PRO A 402 -18.80 -6.15 -20.78
N ALA A 403 -18.80 -7.33 -21.35
CA ALA A 403 -17.93 -7.73 -22.45
C ALA A 403 -18.54 -8.92 -23.21
N GLU A 404 -18.33 -8.98 -24.53
CA GLU A 404 -18.80 -10.10 -25.36
C GLU A 404 -18.01 -11.38 -25.04
N ASN A 405 -16.70 -11.23 -24.87
CA ASN A 405 -15.81 -12.36 -24.59
C ASN A 405 -15.08 -12.11 -23.26
N LYS A 406 -15.23 -13.05 -22.33
CA LYS A 406 -14.57 -13.02 -21.02
C LYS A 406 -13.64 -14.21 -20.87
N THR A 407 -12.42 -13.93 -20.43
CA THR A 407 -11.42 -14.96 -20.14
C THR A 407 -10.92 -14.79 -18.71
N ALA A 408 -10.80 -15.90 -17.98
CA ALA A 408 -10.18 -15.92 -16.67
C ALA A 408 -8.84 -16.70 -16.71
N ILE A 409 -7.75 -16.06 -16.28
CA ILE A 409 -6.45 -16.67 -16.02
C ILE A 409 -6.28 -16.76 -14.52
N ILE A 410 -6.41 -17.96 -13.98
CA ILE A 410 -6.49 -18.22 -12.54
C ILE A 410 -5.26 -19.02 -12.13
N GLY A 411 -4.46 -18.47 -11.20
CA GLY A 411 -3.37 -19.15 -10.53
C GLY A 411 -3.76 -19.72 -9.18
N ASP A 412 -2.90 -20.60 -8.64
CA ASP A 412 -3.10 -21.15 -7.30
C ASP A 412 -3.27 -20.07 -6.23
N MET A 413 -4.11 -20.39 -5.26
CA MET A 413 -4.09 -19.76 -3.94
C MET A 413 -3.09 -20.51 -3.05
N LEU A 414 -2.01 -19.86 -2.66
CA LEU A 414 -0.98 -20.43 -1.78
C LEU A 414 -1.31 -20.17 -0.30
N GLU A 415 -0.59 -20.83 0.61
CA GLU A 415 -0.70 -20.66 2.07
C GLU A 415 -2.07 -21.06 2.66
N LEU A 416 -2.78 -21.98 2.00
CA LEU A 416 -4.10 -22.48 2.46
C LEU A 416 -4.00 -23.79 3.28
N GLY A 417 -2.80 -24.36 3.40
CA GLY A 417 -2.58 -25.60 4.15
C GLY A 417 -3.46 -26.75 3.65
N GLN A 418 -4.02 -27.52 4.56
CA GLN A 418 -4.85 -28.70 4.27
C GLN A 418 -6.19 -28.36 3.58
N ASN A 419 -6.64 -27.12 3.69
CA ASN A 419 -7.91 -26.68 3.10
C ASN A 419 -7.79 -26.30 1.61
N SER A 420 -6.57 -26.38 1.04
CA SER A 420 -6.29 -25.89 -0.32
C SER A 420 -7.22 -26.50 -1.38
N GLU A 421 -7.43 -27.83 -1.36
CA GLU A 421 -8.31 -28.49 -2.32
C GLU A 421 -9.75 -28.00 -2.22
N ALA A 422 -10.33 -27.97 -1.02
CA ALA A 422 -11.72 -27.55 -0.81
C ALA A 422 -11.94 -26.10 -1.25
N LEU A 423 -11.04 -25.21 -0.84
CA LEU A 423 -11.13 -23.78 -1.17
C LEU A 423 -10.91 -23.47 -2.66
N HIS A 424 -10.11 -24.25 -3.38
CA HIS A 424 -10.01 -24.15 -4.84
C HIS A 424 -11.32 -24.62 -5.51
N LYS A 425 -11.90 -25.74 -5.06
CA LYS A 425 -13.17 -26.25 -5.60
C LYS A 425 -14.33 -25.27 -5.41
N GLU A 426 -14.36 -24.53 -4.30
CA GLU A 426 -15.36 -23.48 -4.04
C GLU A 426 -15.39 -22.36 -5.08
N LEU A 427 -14.32 -22.16 -5.87
CA LEU A 427 -14.29 -21.14 -6.91
C LEU A 427 -15.11 -21.51 -8.15
N VAL A 428 -15.40 -22.79 -8.36
CA VAL A 428 -16.09 -23.27 -9.56
C VAL A 428 -17.42 -22.56 -9.81
N PRO A 429 -18.35 -22.43 -8.84
CA PRO A 429 -19.60 -21.69 -9.03
C PRO A 429 -19.37 -20.25 -9.47
N TYR A 430 -18.39 -19.56 -8.90
CA TYR A 430 -18.06 -18.16 -9.25
C TYR A 430 -17.48 -18.01 -10.66
N ILE A 431 -16.68 -19.00 -11.11
CA ILE A 431 -16.16 -19.04 -12.48
C ILE A 431 -17.31 -19.26 -13.48
N LEU A 432 -18.24 -20.14 -13.17
CA LEU A 432 -19.43 -20.39 -13.98
C LEU A 432 -20.32 -19.15 -14.06
N ASP A 433 -20.49 -18.48 -12.95
CA ASP A 433 -21.36 -17.29 -12.80
C ASP A 433 -20.75 -16.05 -13.48
N ALA A 434 -19.42 -16.00 -13.62
CA ALA A 434 -18.71 -14.95 -14.36
C ALA A 434 -18.89 -15.05 -15.89
N ASP A 435 -19.51 -16.12 -16.38
CA ASP A 435 -19.80 -16.38 -17.79
C ASP A 435 -18.55 -16.30 -18.71
N CYS A 436 -17.47 -16.95 -18.22
CA CYS A 436 -16.22 -17.00 -18.97
C CYS A 436 -16.32 -17.98 -20.15
N SER A 437 -16.00 -17.50 -21.36
CA SER A 437 -15.87 -18.36 -22.54
C SER A 437 -14.61 -19.24 -22.49
N LYS A 438 -13.55 -18.73 -21.83
CA LYS A 438 -12.25 -19.41 -21.71
C LYS A 438 -11.72 -19.30 -20.27
N VAL A 439 -11.11 -20.39 -19.78
CA VAL A 439 -10.48 -20.44 -18.47
C VAL A 439 -9.11 -21.10 -18.57
N PHE A 440 -8.07 -20.35 -18.22
CA PHE A 440 -6.69 -20.85 -18.12
C PHE A 440 -6.31 -21.00 -16.66
N LEU A 441 -5.85 -22.17 -16.30
CA LEU A 441 -5.57 -22.57 -14.92
C LEU A 441 -4.08 -22.84 -14.76
N VAL A 442 -3.42 -22.18 -13.79
CA VAL A 442 -1.96 -22.17 -13.63
C VAL A 442 -1.57 -22.57 -12.20
N GLY A 443 -0.81 -23.63 -12.09
CA GLY A 443 -0.34 -24.13 -10.81
C GLY A 443 -0.96 -25.49 -10.43
N ARG A 444 -0.42 -26.11 -9.40
CA ARG A 444 -0.77 -27.48 -9.03
C ARG A 444 -2.22 -27.61 -8.54
N ASN A 445 -2.67 -26.67 -7.73
CA ASN A 445 -3.96 -26.78 -7.03
C ASN A 445 -5.13 -26.33 -7.91
N THR A 446 -4.91 -25.50 -8.93
CA THR A 446 -5.94 -25.17 -9.90
C THR A 446 -6.40 -26.38 -10.72
N LYS A 447 -5.70 -27.51 -10.64
CA LYS A 447 -6.12 -28.78 -11.22
C LYS A 447 -7.48 -29.24 -10.66
N TYR A 448 -7.75 -28.99 -9.39
CA TYR A 448 -9.05 -29.31 -8.78
C TYR A 448 -10.21 -28.52 -9.42
N ILE A 449 -9.94 -27.27 -9.82
CA ILE A 449 -10.92 -26.47 -10.57
C ILE A 449 -11.10 -27.04 -11.97
N TYR A 450 -9.99 -27.36 -12.66
CA TYR A 450 -10.01 -27.93 -14.01
C TYR A 450 -10.88 -29.18 -14.12
N ASP A 451 -10.77 -30.08 -13.15
CA ASP A 451 -11.47 -31.35 -13.15
C ASP A 451 -12.99 -31.18 -12.95
N LEU A 452 -13.43 -30.13 -12.23
CA LEU A 452 -14.83 -29.84 -11.94
C LEU A 452 -15.53 -28.95 -12.96
N LEU A 453 -14.78 -28.14 -13.73
CA LEU A 453 -15.37 -27.27 -14.75
C LEU A 453 -16.00 -28.11 -15.87
N PRO A 454 -17.21 -27.79 -16.37
CA PRO A 454 -17.87 -28.52 -17.44
C PRO A 454 -17.12 -28.39 -18.77
N SER A 455 -17.29 -29.39 -19.64
CA SER A 455 -16.64 -29.46 -20.96
C SER A 455 -17.08 -28.37 -21.96
N LYS A 456 -18.22 -27.72 -21.70
CA LYS A 456 -18.72 -26.60 -22.53
C LYS A 456 -17.84 -25.34 -22.42
N ILE A 457 -17.04 -25.20 -21.35
CA ILE A 457 -16.10 -24.10 -21.19
C ILE A 457 -14.77 -24.49 -21.85
N ALA A 458 -14.22 -23.65 -22.70
CA ALA A 458 -12.88 -23.83 -23.23
C ALA A 458 -11.85 -23.65 -22.11
N LYS A 459 -11.30 -24.75 -21.60
CA LYS A 459 -10.39 -24.75 -20.47
C LYS A 459 -9.06 -25.41 -20.79
N LYS A 460 -7.96 -24.82 -20.27
CA LYS A 460 -6.61 -25.39 -20.35
C LYS A 460 -5.92 -25.29 -18.99
N PHE A 461 -5.09 -26.27 -18.69
CA PHE A 461 -4.32 -26.38 -17.47
C PHE A 461 -2.82 -26.32 -17.78
N PHE A 462 -2.06 -25.57 -16.95
CA PHE A 462 -0.62 -25.38 -17.06
C PHE A 462 0.03 -25.55 -15.69
N LYS A 463 1.21 -26.16 -15.64
CA LYS A 463 1.93 -26.34 -14.39
C LYS A 463 2.49 -25.03 -13.83
N ASN A 464 2.85 -24.10 -14.69
CA ASN A 464 3.44 -22.80 -14.34
C ASN A 464 3.15 -21.75 -15.42
N VAL A 465 3.49 -20.50 -15.14
CA VAL A 465 3.25 -19.37 -16.04
C VAL A 465 4.09 -19.43 -17.31
N ASP A 466 5.29 -20.02 -17.26
CA ASP A 466 6.19 -20.09 -18.40
C ASP A 466 5.66 -21.07 -19.46
N GLU A 467 4.91 -22.11 -19.06
CA GLU A 467 4.14 -22.97 -19.97
C GLU A 467 2.90 -22.25 -20.55
N LEU A 468 2.26 -21.37 -19.78
CA LEU A 468 1.07 -20.66 -20.22
C LEU A 468 1.38 -19.63 -21.31
N ILE A 469 2.39 -18.77 -21.13
CA ILE A 469 2.67 -17.60 -21.98
C ILE A 469 2.66 -17.93 -23.47
N PRO A 470 3.38 -18.92 -24.00
CA PRO A 470 3.38 -19.23 -25.44
C PRO A 470 2.02 -19.75 -25.94
N ASN A 471 1.14 -20.21 -25.07
CA ASN A 471 -0.16 -20.80 -25.40
C ASN A 471 -1.33 -19.81 -25.41
N ILE A 472 -1.10 -18.55 -25.05
CA ILE A 472 -2.14 -17.51 -24.99
C ILE A 472 -1.89 -16.34 -25.93
N THR A 473 -0.91 -16.43 -26.84
CA THR A 473 -0.56 -15.35 -27.79
C THR A 473 -1.76 -14.92 -28.63
N ASP A 474 -2.57 -15.86 -29.12
CA ASP A 474 -3.76 -15.56 -29.94
C ASP A 474 -4.90 -14.91 -29.12
N LEU A 475 -4.88 -15.04 -27.79
CA LEU A 475 -5.87 -14.40 -26.91
C LEU A 475 -5.83 -12.88 -27.05
N PHE A 476 -4.64 -12.30 -27.14
CA PHE A 476 -4.46 -10.84 -27.20
C PHE A 476 -4.83 -10.20 -28.54
N LYS A 477 -5.01 -11.01 -29.58
CA LYS A 477 -5.46 -10.54 -30.91
C LYS A 477 -6.97 -10.28 -30.96
N ASN A 478 -7.74 -10.84 -30.02
CA ASN A 478 -9.18 -10.76 -29.97
C ASN A 478 -9.64 -9.63 -29.04
N ASN A 479 -10.87 -9.14 -29.23
CA ASN A 479 -11.45 -8.16 -28.29
C ASN A 479 -11.98 -8.90 -27.06
N GLU A 480 -11.12 -9.07 -26.05
CA GLU A 480 -11.43 -9.83 -24.83
C GLU A 480 -11.25 -9.01 -23.56
N LEU A 481 -12.11 -9.28 -22.57
CA LEU A 481 -11.91 -8.88 -21.19
C LEU A 481 -11.24 -10.03 -20.44
N ILE A 482 -10.02 -9.80 -19.95
CA ILE A 482 -9.19 -10.82 -19.32
C ILE A 482 -8.99 -10.50 -17.84
N LEU A 483 -9.40 -11.39 -16.95
CA LEU A 483 -8.98 -11.35 -15.54
C LEU A 483 -7.70 -12.18 -15.35
N ILE A 484 -6.67 -11.60 -14.74
CA ILE A 484 -5.46 -12.32 -14.35
C ILE A 484 -5.35 -12.28 -12.81
N LYS A 485 -5.50 -13.43 -12.14
CA LYS A 485 -5.44 -13.51 -10.68
C LYS A 485 -4.83 -14.82 -10.17
N GLY A 486 -3.96 -14.69 -9.17
CA GLY A 486 -3.29 -15.79 -8.48
C GLY A 486 -2.35 -15.29 -7.40
N SER A 487 -1.85 -16.18 -6.56
CA SER A 487 -0.87 -15.84 -5.53
C SER A 487 0.45 -15.36 -6.15
N ARG A 488 1.18 -14.51 -5.42
CA ARG A 488 2.45 -13.91 -5.87
C ARG A 488 3.47 -14.95 -6.35
N GLY A 489 3.52 -16.10 -5.67
CA GLY A 489 4.45 -17.19 -6.01
C GLY A 489 4.22 -17.81 -7.39
N ILE A 490 3.03 -17.65 -7.99
CA ILE A 490 2.70 -18.16 -9.35
C ILE A 490 3.29 -17.25 -10.43
N LYS A 491 3.63 -15.98 -10.10
CA LYS A 491 4.32 -15.03 -10.98
C LYS A 491 3.53 -14.67 -12.24
N LEU A 492 2.21 -14.52 -12.13
CA LEU A 492 1.34 -14.15 -13.26
C LEU A 492 1.60 -12.75 -13.81
N ASP A 493 2.31 -11.89 -13.08
CA ASP A 493 2.84 -10.60 -13.57
C ASP A 493 3.70 -10.76 -14.84
N LYS A 494 4.40 -11.88 -15.01
CA LYS A 494 5.16 -12.19 -16.23
C LYS A 494 4.32 -12.13 -17.51
N ILE A 495 3.03 -12.45 -17.44
CA ILE A 495 2.12 -12.36 -18.60
C ILE A 495 2.05 -10.92 -19.09
N VAL A 496 1.80 -9.99 -18.18
CA VAL A 496 1.69 -8.57 -18.52
C VAL A 496 3.03 -8.01 -18.99
N ASP A 497 4.13 -8.41 -18.35
CA ASP A 497 5.48 -7.95 -18.72
C ASP A 497 5.93 -8.50 -20.09
N TYR A 498 5.42 -9.65 -20.50
CA TYR A 498 5.75 -10.26 -21.81
C TYR A 498 4.97 -9.66 -22.99
N TYR A 499 3.69 -9.32 -22.78
CA TYR A 499 2.83 -8.84 -23.88
C TYR A 499 2.72 -7.30 -23.94
N LYS A 500 3.22 -6.56 -22.94
CA LYS A 500 3.28 -5.09 -22.88
C LYS A 500 4.49 -4.54 -23.62
#